data_c1043d386d4db76400d13ed679a88272
#
_entry.id   c1043d386d4db76400d13ed679a88272
#
_cell.length_a   1.000
_cell.length_b   1.000
_cell.length_c   1.000
_cell.angle_alpha   90.00
_cell.angle_beta   90.00
_cell.angle_gamma   90.00
#
_symmetry.space_group_name_H-M   'P 1'
#
loop_
_entity.id
_entity.type
_entity.pdbx_description
1 polymer ?
#
loop_
_entity_poly.entity_id
_entity_poly.type
_entity_poly.pdbx_seq_one_letter_code
_entity_poly.pdbx_strand_id
1 'polypeptide(L)'
;MNPLYVGIDVSSKSNVVYFMLPDGSKHCNFSVANSHTGSSQLVKRILSAMTSCSLDTVLIGLEATSVYGDNLVYFLREDAALARFNSKIHVLNPKQVSKFKEAYNDLPKNDLIDSFVIADCLRFGRINKEVYIGDYRYKALQNLTRARYFAVSNL
;
A
#
# COMPACT_ATOMS: atom_id res chain seq x y z
N MET A 1 12.87 -17.02 0.55
CA MET A 1 12.01 -15.88 0.22
C MET A 1 12.84 -14.61 0.23
N ASN A 2 12.78 -13.85 -0.82
CA ASN A 2 13.59 -12.63 -0.98
C ASN A 2 12.66 -11.45 -1.32
N PRO A 3 12.03 -10.83 -0.33
CA PRO A 3 10.92 -9.90 -0.56
C PRO A 3 11.36 -8.46 -0.81
N LEU A 4 10.59 -7.76 -1.63
CA LEU A 4 10.54 -6.31 -1.68
C LEU A 4 9.38 -5.86 -0.77
N TYR A 5 9.66 -4.94 0.14
CA TYR A 5 8.63 -4.34 0.98
C TYR A 5 8.25 -2.97 0.39
N VAL A 6 6.98 -2.80 0.07
CA VAL A 6 6.46 -1.58 -0.54
C VAL A 6 5.49 -0.92 0.42
N GLY A 7 5.89 0.19 1.00
CA GLY A 7 5.01 1.01 1.85
C GLY A 7 4.42 2.15 1.05
N ILE A 8 3.10 2.32 1.13
CA ILE A 8 2.39 3.35 0.37
C ILE A 8 1.57 4.20 1.32
N ASP A 9 1.87 5.50 1.34
CA ASP A 9 1.05 6.51 2.01
C ASP A 9 0.11 7.13 0.97
N VAL A 10 -1.18 6.79 1.08
CA VAL A 10 -2.20 7.15 0.08
C VAL A 10 -2.86 8.47 0.45
N SER A 11 -2.99 9.36 -0.54
CA SER A 11 -3.81 10.56 -0.42
C SER A 11 -4.73 10.70 -1.64
N SER A 12 -5.60 11.69 -1.61
CA SER A 12 -6.58 11.88 -2.69
C SER A 12 -5.93 12.19 -4.04
N LYS A 13 -4.77 12.83 -4.05
CA LYS A 13 -4.09 13.28 -5.27
C LYS A 13 -2.85 12.48 -5.62
N SER A 14 -2.13 12.01 -4.62
CA SER A 14 -0.85 11.34 -4.82
C SER A 14 -0.63 10.24 -3.80
N ASN A 15 0.25 9.30 -4.16
CA ASN A 15 0.69 8.22 -3.28
C ASN A 15 2.20 8.33 -3.11
N VAL A 16 2.66 8.41 -1.87
CA VAL A 16 4.09 8.40 -1.53
C VAL A 16 4.50 6.95 -1.31
N VAL A 17 5.54 6.51 -2.01
CA VAL A 17 5.95 5.10 -2.04
C VAL A 17 7.38 4.95 -1.52
N TYR A 18 7.59 3.94 -0.69
CA TYR A 18 8.91 3.58 -0.17
C TYR A 18 9.19 2.11 -0.50
N PHE A 19 10.32 1.84 -1.14
CA PHE A 19 10.80 0.49 -1.42
C PHE A 19 11.90 0.13 -0.44
N MET A 20 11.71 -0.95 0.29
CA MET A 20 12.66 -1.47 1.28
C MET A 20 13.12 -2.85 0.88
N LEU A 21 14.44 -3.07 0.91
CA LEU A 21 15.05 -4.36 0.61
C LEU A 21 14.89 -5.33 1.80
N PRO A 22 15.15 -6.64 1.60
CA PRO A 22 14.97 -7.64 2.65
C PRO A 22 15.75 -7.36 3.93
N ASP A 23 16.91 -6.71 3.85
CA ASP A 23 17.74 -6.36 5.00
C ASP A 23 17.28 -5.10 5.73
N GLY A 24 16.23 -4.45 5.26
CA GLY A 24 15.71 -3.21 5.80
C GLY A 24 16.32 -1.94 5.22
N SER A 25 17.28 -2.06 4.29
CA SER A 25 17.87 -0.91 3.64
C SER A 25 16.90 -0.31 2.60
N LYS A 26 17.07 1.00 2.36
CA LYS A 26 16.27 1.72 1.37
C LYS A 26 16.74 1.37 -0.03
N HIS A 27 15.80 0.98 -0.89
CA HIS A 27 16.06 0.87 -2.33
C HIS A 27 15.80 2.21 -3.01
N CYS A 28 14.58 2.74 -2.88
CA CYS A 28 14.22 4.07 -3.38
C CYS A 28 12.90 4.54 -2.74
N ASN A 29 12.58 5.80 -2.96
CA ASN A 29 11.28 6.37 -2.65
C ASN A 29 10.87 7.33 -3.76
N PHE A 30 9.58 7.47 -3.97
CA PHE A 30 9.03 8.34 -5.01
C PHE A 30 7.55 8.60 -4.75
N SER A 31 6.99 9.50 -5.53
CA SER A 31 5.56 9.81 -5.48
C SER A 31 4.94 9.55 -6.86
N VAL A 32 3.74 9.02 -6.89
CA VAL A 32 2.96 8.83 -8.11
C VAL A 32 1.57 9.43 -7.91
N ALA A 33 0.93 9.82 -9.00
CA ALA A 33 -0.45 10.30 -8.93
C ALA A 33 -1.40 9.16 -8.48
N ASN A 34 -2.41 9.50 -7.70
CA ASN A 34 -3.47 8.56 -7.35
C ASN A 34 -4.46 8.43 -8.51
N SER A 35 -4.02 7.75 -9.56
CA SER A 35 -4.74 7.58 -10.82
C SER A 35 -4.33 6.28 -11.48
N HIS A 36 -5.02 5.89 -12.54
CA HIS A 36 -4.65 4.71 -13.32
C HIS A 36 -3.22 4.82 -13.87
N THR A 37 -2.84 5.98 -14.39
CA THR A 37 -1.49 6.25 -14.90
C THR A 37 -0.45 6.11 -13.80
N GLY A 38 -0.70 6.69 -12.63
CA GLY A 38 0.19 6.60 -11.48
C GLY A 38 0.34 5.15 -10.98
N SER A 39 -0.74 4.40 -10.95
CA SER A 39 -0.71 2.98 -10.58
C SER A 39 0.10 2.14 -11.57
N SER A 40 -0.02 2.41 -12.86
CA SER A 40 0.80 1.77 -13.90
C SER A 40 2.29 2.07 -13.72
N GLN A 41 2.63 3.31 -13.39
CA GLN A 41 4.02 3.71 -13.11
C GLN A 41 4.57 2.98 -11.88
N LEU A 42 3.75 2.84 -10.85
CA LEU A 42 4.12 2.10 -9.64
C LEU A 42 4.43 0.64 -9.96
N VAL A 43 3.58 -0.03 -10.72
CA VAL A 43 3.80 -1.42 -11.14
C VAL A 43 5.10 -1.57 -11.92
N LYS A 44 5.36 -0.69 -12.88
CA LYS A 44 6.60 -0.72 -13.65
C LYS A 44 7.84 -0.58 -12.77
N ARG A 45 7.79 0.29 -11.77
CA ARG A 45 8.89 0.46 -10.81
C ARG A 45 9.08 -0.76 -9.92
N ILE A 46 7.99 -1.38 -9.47
CA ILE A 46 8.06 -2.63 -8.70
C ILE A 46 8.75 -3.72 -9.54
N LEU A 47 8.31 -3.91 -10.77
CA LEU A 47 8.87 -4.94 -11.65
C LEU A 47 10.36 -4.69 -11.94
N SER A 48 10.74 -3.44 -12.14
CA SER A 48 12.15 -3.06 -12.34
C SER A 48 13.00 -3.39 -11.10
N ALA A 49 12.52 -3.07 -9.91
CA ALA A 49 13.21 -3.38 -8.66
C ALA A 49 13.31 -4.90 -8.43
N MET A 50 12.24 -5.64 -8.71
CA MET A 50 12.23 -7.11 -8.58
C MET A 50 13.27 -7.75 -9.47
N THR A 51 13.39 -7.27 -10.70
CA THR A 51 14.37 -7.80 -11.66
C THR A 51 15.80 -7.41 -11.31
N SER A 52 16.04 -6.12 -11.01
CA SER A 52 17.40 -5.62 -10.78
C SER A 52 18.01 -6.14 -9.48
N CYS A 53 17.19 -6.42 -8.47
CA CYS A 53 17.64 -6.91 -7.17
C CYS A 53 17.45 -8.42 -6.98
N SER A 54 17.02 -9.13 -8.02
CA SER A 54 16.76 -10.57 -7.98
C SER A 54 15.82 -10.98 -6.84
N LEU A 55 14.72 -10.24 -6.69
CA LEU A 55 13.71 -10.49 -5.66
C LEU A 55 12.60 -11.39 -6.21
N ASP A 56 11.98 -12.17 -5.33
CA ASP A 56 10.98 -13.17 -5.73
C ASP A 56 9.59 -12.92 -5.17
N THR A 57 9.48 -12.07 -4.16
CA THR A 57 8.23 -11.79 -3.45
C THR A 57 8.05 -10.29 -3.32
N VAL A 58 6.82 -9.82 -3.46
CA VAL A 58 6.51 -8.41 -3.19
C VAL A 58 5.40 -8.31 -2.16
N LEU A 59 5.69 -7.62 -1.07
CA LEU A 59 4.72 -7.34 -0.01
C LEU A 59 4.39 -5.85 -0.05
N ILE A 60 3.13 -5.53 -0.28
CA ILE A 60 2.65 -4.16 -0.44
C ILE A 60 1.75 -3.83 0.74
N GLY A 61 2.00 -2.71 1.39
CA GLY A 61 1.20 -2.25 2.52
C GLY A 61 0.73 -0.81 2.34
N LEU A 62 -0.48 -0.54 2.80
CA LEU A 62 -1.06 0.79 2.89
C LEU A 62 -2.02 0.86 4.08
N GLU A 63 -2.28 2.07 4.57
CA GLU A 63 -3.21 2.27 5.67
C GLU A 63 -4.66 2.30 5.21
N ALA A 64 -5.56 1.73 6.01
CA ALA A 64 -7.01 1.71 5.76
C ALA A 64 -7.65 3.02 6.25
N THR A 65 -7.22 4.17 5.72
CA THR A 65 -7.67 5.49 6.19
C THR A 65 -8.81 6.09 5.40
N SER A 66 -9.01 5.65 4.14
CA SER A 66 -10.02 6.24 3.28
C SER A 66 -10.31 5.37 2.06
N VAL A 67 -11.34 5.78 1.30
CA VAL A 67 -11.68 5.16 0.01
C VAL A 67 -10.63 5.41 -1.07
N TYR A 68 -9.72 6.35 -0.86
CA TYR A 68 -8.71 6.72 -1.86
C TYR A 68 -7.72 5.60 -2.20
N GLY A 69 -7.55 4.65 -1.28
CA GLY A 69 -6.69 3.50 -1.51
C GLY A 69 -7.36 2.32 -2.22
N ASP A 70 -8.68 2.30 -2.28
CA ASP A 70 -9.44 1.13 -2.78
C ASP A 70 -9.12 0.84 -4.25
N ASN A 71 -9.11 1.86 -5.10
CA ASN A 71 -8.81 1.68 -6.52
C ASN A 71 -7.38 1.19 -6.75
N LEU A 72 -6.44 1.70 -5.97
CA LEU A 72 -5.04 1.26 -6.04
C LEU A 72 -4.92 -0.22 -5.66
N VAL A 73 -5.58 -0.65 -4.61
CA VAL A 73 -5.56 -2.03 -4.16
C VAL A 73 -6.13 -2.97 -5.23
N TYR A 74 -7.26 -2.62 -5.81
CA TYR A 74 -7.85 -3.41 -6.91
C TYR A 74 -6.92 -3.48 -8.11
N PHE A 75 -6.34 -2.36 -8.48
CA PHE A 75 -5.41 -2.29 -9.61
C PHE A 75 -4.20 -3.22 -9.41
N LEU A 76 -3.58 -3.13 -8.23
CA LEU A 76 -2.40 -3.95 -7.90
C LEU A 76 -2.74 -5.43 -7.82
N ARG A 77 -3.89 -5.77 -7.26
CA ARG A 77 -4.34 -7.15 -7.10
C ARG A 77 -4.60 -7.83 -8.43
N GLU A 78 -5.17 -7.10 -9.40
CA GLU A 78 -5.55 -7.64 -10.71
C GLU A 78 -4.43 -7.59 -11.74
N ASP A 79 -3.29 -6.99 -11.40
CA ASP A 79 -2.19 -6.86 -12.33
C ASP A 79 -1.54 -8.21 -12.64
N ALA A 80 -1.55 -8.59 -13.91
CA ALA A 80 -1.05 -9.89 -14.37
C ALA A 80 0.47 -10.02 -14.21
N ALA A 81 1.20 -8.92 -14.36
CA ALA A 81 2.65 -8.93 -14.25
C ALA A 81 3.10 -9.12 -12.79
N LEU A 82 2.42 -8.49 -11.84
CA LEU A 82 2.66 -8.70 -10.41
C LEU A 82 2.27 -10.12 -9.98
N ALA A 83 1.26 -10.70 -10.58
CA ALA A 83 0.82 -12.05 -10.28
C ALA A 83 1.86 -13.12 -10.57
N ARG A 84 2.85 -12.83 -11.43
CA ARG A 84 3.98 -13.73 -11.71
C ARG A 84 4.95 -13.85 -10.55
N PHE A 85 5.00 -12.84 -9.70
CA PHE A 85 5.73 -12.89 -8.43
C PHE A 85 4.76 -13.27 -7.31
N ASN A 86 5.28 -13.71 -6.19
CA ASN A 86 4.45 -13.95 -5.01
C ASN A 86 4.06 -12.59 -4.41
N SER A 87 2.96 -12.03 -4.88
CA SER A 87 2.49 -10.69 -4.52
C SER A 87 1.40 -10.76 -3.48
N LYS A 88 1.59 -10.01 -2.38
CA LYS A 88 0.60 -9.91 -1.30
C LYS A 88 0.35 -8.46 -0.95
N ILE A 89 -0.92 -8.10 -0.74
CA ILE A 89 -1.33 -6.75 -0.40
C ILE A 89 -1.96 -6.76 0.99
N HIS A 90 -1.43 -5.89 1.87
CA HIS A 90 -1.89 -5.75 3.25
C HIS A 90 -2.44 -4.34 3.45
N VAL A 91 -3.69 -4.26 3.90
CA VAL A 91 -4.29 -2.99 4.33
C VAL A 91 -4.18 -2.92 5.86
N LEU A 92 -3.35 -2.01 6.34
CA LEU A 92 -2.96 -1.95 7.74
C LEU A 92 -3.92 -1.10 8.57
N ASN A 93 -4.11 -1.51 9.82
CA ASN A 93 -4.86 -0.71 10.78
C ASN A 93 -4.04 0.53 11.16
N PRO A 94 -4.60 1.76 11.00
CA PRO A 94 -3.89 2.99 11.36
C PRO A 94 -3.37 3.02 12.80
N LYS A 95 -4.09 2.40 13.73
CA LYS A 95 -3.65 2.31 15.13
C LYS A 95 -2.38 1.48 15.30
N GLN A 96 -2.25 0.38 14.56
CA GLN A 96 -1.04 -0.43 14.56
C GLN A 96 0.15 0.34 13.99
N VAL A 97 -0.05 1.02 12.88
CA VAL A 97 1.00 1.82 12.24
C VAL A 97 1.43 2.96 13.17
N SER A 98 0.50 3.63 13.82
CA SER A 98 0.79 4.70 14.78
C SER A 98 1.60 4.20 15.97
N LYS A 99 1.23 3.06 16.55
CA LYS A 99 1.99 2.45 17.65
C LYS A 99 3.39 2.04 17.22
N PHE A 100 3.52 1.49 16.03
CA PHE A 100 4.81 1.11 15.48
C PHE A 100 5.69 2.35 15.27
N LYS A 101 5.11 3.43 14.79
CA LYS A 101 5.80 4.72 14.60
C LYS A 101 6.34 5.29 15.91
N GLU A 102 5.61 5.13 17.03
CA GLU A 102 6.04 5.58 18.35
C GLU A 102 7.32 4.87 18.84
N ALA A 103 7.62 3.69 18.34
CA ALA A 103 8.83 2.97 18.68
C ALA A 103 10.11 3.61 18.13
N TYR A 104 10.00 4.52 17.17
CA TYR A 104 11.13 5.29 16.64
C TYR A 104 11.29 6.58 17.41
N ASN A 105 12.47 6.81 18.00
CA ASN A 105 12.70 7.98 18.86
C ASN A 105 13.08 9.26 18.10
N ASP A 106 13.62 9.14 16.88
CA ASP A 106 14.24 10.28 16.17
C ASP A 106 13.89 10.31 14.69
N LEU A 107 12.61 10.13 14.35
CA LEU A 107 12.20 10.26 12.95
C LEU A 107 12.10 11.73 12.56
N PRO A 108 12.77 12.17 11.48
CA PRO A 108 12.57 13.51 10.94
C PRO A 108 11.13 13.65 10.45
N LYS A 109 10.54 14.82 10.66
CA LYS A 109 9.18 15.11 10.18
C LYS A 109 9.23 15.43 8.68
N ASN A 110 9.02 14.43 7.84
CA ASN A 110 8.85 14.62 6.40
C ASN A 110 7.80 13.65 5.85
N ASP A 111 7.36 13.88 4.62
CA ASP A 111 6.27 13.11 3.99
C ASP A 111 6.63 11.65 3.71
N LEU A 112 7.92 11.29 3.79
CA LEU A 112 8.40 9.93 3.52
C LEU A 112 8.24 9.00 4.71
N ILE A 113 8.04 9.54 5.91
CA ILE A 113 8.08 8.76 7.16
C ILE A 113 6.95 7.74 7.19
N ASP A 114 5.75 8.13 6.80
CA ASP A 114 4.59 7.24 6.87
C ASP A 114 4.78 6.04 5.94
N SER A 115 5.25 6.26 4.71
CA SER A 115 5.53 5.16 3.78
C SER A 115 6.68 4.26 4.26
N PHE A 116 7.73 4.86 4.85
CA PHE A 116 8.82 4.10 5.47
C PHE A 116 8.32 3.22 6.62
N VAL A 117 7.52 3.78 7.53
CA VAL A 117 6.98 3.04 8.68
C VAL A 117 6.11 1.89 8.21
N ILE A 118 5.29 2.08 7.18
CA ILE A 118 4.46 1.03 6.60
C ILE A 118 5.34 -0.10 6.05
N ALA A 119 6.39 0.24 5.29
CA ALA A 119 7.31 -0.75 4.76
C ALA A 119 8.00 -1.54 5.88
N ASP A 120 8.42 -0.87 6.93
CA ASP A 120 9.10 -1.50 8.07
C ASP A 120 8.14 -2.38 8.90
N CYS A 121 6.87 -1.99 9.01
CA CYS A 121 5.82 -2.86 9.57
C CYS A 121 5.71 -4.17 8.82
N LEU A 122 5.73 -4.11 7.48
CA LEU A 122 5.69 -5.29 6.63
C LEU A 122 6.90 -6.20 6.90
N ARG A 123 8.08 -5.60 7.01
CA ARG A 123 9.33 -6.32 7.25
C ARG A 123 9.33 -7.05 8.58
N PHE A 124 8.80 -6.43 9.63
CA PHE A 124 8.71 -7.07 10.95
C PHE A 124 7.68 -8.20 11.01
N GLY A 125 6.80 -8.33 10.01
CA GLY A 125 5.88 -9.45 9.93
C GLY A 125 4.79 -9.49 11.01
N ARG A 126 4.56 -8.40 11.72
CA ARG A 126 3.50 -8.29 12.74
C ARG A 126 2.12 -8.07 12.15
N ILE A 127 1.98 -8.34 10.87
CA ILE A 127 0.73 -8.17 10.14
C ILE A 127 0.08 -9.54 10.05
N ASN A 128 -1.03 -9.69 10.76
CA ASN A 128 -1.62 -10.99 10.97
C ASN A 128 -2.45 -11.52 9.80
N LYS A 129 -2.77 -10.69 8.81
CA LYS A 129 -3.63 -11.16 7.70
C LYS A 129 -3.35 -10.37 6.43
N GLU A 130 -3.15 -11.11 5.34
CA GLU A 130 -3.42 -10.61 4.02
C GLU A 130 -4.89 -10.18 3.97
N VAL A 131 -5.16 -8.93 3.62
CA VAL A 131 -6.54 -8.47 3.55
C VAL A 131 -7.16 -9.04 2.29
N TYR A 132 -8.12 -9.94 2.48
CA TYR A 132 -9.04 -10.29 1.44
C TYR A 132 -9.99 -9.13 1.24
N ILE A 133 -9.75 -8.37 0.19
CA ILE A 133 -10.75 -7.43 -0.29
C ILE A 133 -11.71 -8.26 -1.11
N GLY A 134 -12.92 -8.39 -0.61
CA GLY A 134 -13.97 -9.18 -1.24
C GLY A 134 -14.24 -8.75 -2.68
N ASP A 135 -15.14 -9.45 -3.33
CA ASP A 135 -15.53 -9.20 -4.71
C ASP A 135 -15.69 -7.68 -4.95
N TYR A 136 -15.10 -7.19 -6.01
CA TYR A 136 -15.25 -5.83 -6.52
C TYR A 136 -16.70 -5.34 -6.50
N ARG A 137 -17.63 -6.20 -6.86
CA ARG A 137 -19.08 -5.90 -6.85
C ARG A 137 -19.60 -5.61 -5.46
N TYR A 138 -19.12 -6.34 -4.46
CA TYR A 138 -19.53 -6.14 -3.07
C TYR A 138 -19.05 -4.79 -2.55
N LYS A 139 -17.81 -4.44 -2.83
CA LYS A 139 -17.22 -3.15 -2.41
C LYS A 139 -17.94 -1.98 -3.08
N ALA A 140 -18.24 -2.09 -4.37
CA ALA A 140 -19.00 -1.08 -5.11
C ALA A 140 -20.39 -0.88 -4.50
N LEU A 141 -21.10 -1.97 -4.17
CA LEU A 141 -22.40 -1.91 -3.53
C LEU A 141 -22.32 -1.25 -2.14
N GLN A 142 -21.31 -1.57 -1.36
CA GLN A 142 -21.09 -0.98 -0.05
C GLN A 142 -20.87 0.54 -0.15
N ASN A 143 -20.08 0.99 -1.12
CA ASN A 143 -19.83 2.41 -1.35
C ASN A 143 -21.11 3.15 -1.78
N LEU A 144 -21.92 2.55 -2.64
CA LEU A 144 -23.21 3.10 -3.05
C LEU A 144 -24.17 3.21 -1.86
N THR A 145 -24.23 2.22 -1.02
CA THR A 145 -25.08 2.22 0.19
C THR A 145 -24.67 3.35 1.14
N ARG A 146 -23.38 3.56 1.37
CA ARG A 146 -22.86 4.65 2.19
C ARG A 146 -23.19 6.02 1.59
N ALA A 147 -23.02 6.18 0.28
CA ALA A 147 -23.36 7.42 -0.41
C ALA A 147 -24.85 7.76 -0.29
N ARG A 148 -25.72 6.77 -0.43
CA ARG A 148 -27.18 6.93 -0.23
C ARG A 148 -27.50 7.34 1.19
N TYR A 149 -26.88 6.72 2.18
CA TYR A 149 -27.07 7.08 3.59
C TYR A 149 -26.72 8.54 3.84
N PHE A 150 -25.60 9.01 3.35
CA PHE A 150 -25.19 10.43 3.46
C PHE A 150 -26.18 11.36 2.81
N ALA A 151 -26.63 11.06 1.60
CA ALA A 151 -27.59 11.88 0.88
C ALA A 151 -28.91 12.02 1.65
N VAL A 152 -29.43 10.91 2.20
CA VAL A 152 -30.68 10.91 2.99
C VAL A 152 -30.50 11.64 4.32
N SER A 153 -29.36 11.49 4.98
CA SER A 153 -29.08 12.13 6.28
C SER A 153 -28.94 13.65 6.20
N ASN A 154 -28.66 14.21 5.01
CA ASN A 154 -28.44 15.63 4.77
C ASN A 154 -29.64 16.36 4.13
N LEU A 155 -30.78 15.69 4.04
CA LEU A 155 -32.03 16.31 3.54
C LEU A 155 -32.72 17.18 4.58
#